data_8ed8b4a90533e4bf89374dfb84d845e0
#
_entry.id   8ed8b4a90533e4bf89374dfb84d845e0
#
_cell.length_a   1.000
_cell.length_b   1.000
_cell.length_c   1.000
_cell.angle_alpha   90.00
_cell.angle_beta   90.00
_cell.angle_gamma   90.00
#
_symmetry.space_group_name_H-M   'P 1'
#
loop_
_entity.id
_entity.type
_entity.pdbx_description
1 polymer ?
#
loop_
_entity_poly.entity_id
_entity_poly.type
_entity_poly.pdbx_seq_one_letter_code
_entity_poly.pdbx_strand_id
1 'polypeptide(L)'
;MAANLIKAESRRAQRFSQEGRVFFVRDDGCGTRELAYLEDLSMTGCRVISSSPLRVGMELGLSLVGSWNERDIVVELAKVRRGVGNRLGLDFLGVDPLERERLQQFLKTVEAALEDAVRAFAA
;
A
#
# COMPACT_ATOMS: atom_id res chain seq x y z
N MET A 1 16.56 -8.31 -21.66
CA MET A 1 16.04 -8.14 -21.32
C MET A 1 15.84 -7.59 -20.64
N ALA A 2 15.98 -7.00 -20.56
CA ALA A 2 15.61 -6.36 -19.72
C ALA A 2 14.70 -6.79 -19.10
N ALA A 3 14.32 -7.20 -19.61
CA ALA A 3 13.37 -7.72 -19.03
C ALA A 3 13.77 -8.29 -17.83
N ASN A 4 14.61 -8.32 -17.53
CA ASN A 4 14.84 -8.83 -16.53
C ASN A 4 15.17 -8.08 -15.57
N LEU A 5 15.44 -7.14 -15.76
CA LEU A 5 15.48 -6.52 -14.95
C LEU A 5 14.60 -5.95 -14.44
N ILE A 6 14.33 -5.63 -15.07
CA ILE A 6 13.24 -5.37 -14.76
C ILE A 6 12.82 -6.15 -13.85
N LYS A 7 13.30 -6.97 -13.94
CA LYS A 7 12.93 -7.85 -13.39
C LYS A 7 12.96 -7.80 -12.07
N ALA A 8 13.84 -7.27 -11.42
CA ALA A 8 13.70 -7.17 -10.03
C ALA A 8 12.43 -6.49 -9.71
N GLU A 9 12.13 -5.44 -10.37
CA GLU A 9 10.88 -4.78 -10.15
C GLU A 9 9.72 -5.58 -10.61
N SER A 10 9.84 -6.22 -11.71
CA SER A 10 8.73 -6.97 -12.25
C SER A 10 8.46 -8.20 -11.43
N ARG A 11 9.41 -8.66 -10.68
CA ARG A 11 9.16 -9.77 -9.82
C ARG A 11 8.35 -9.38 -8.62
N ARG A 12 8.27 -8.08 -8.36
CA ARG A 12 7.45 -7.59 -7.31
C ARG A 12 6.07 -7.33 -7.82
N ALA A 13 5.16 -7.14 -6.94
CA ALA A 13 3.82 -6.81 -7.32
C ALA A 13 3.79 -5.44 -7.98
N GLN A 14 2.94 -5.30 -8.97
CA GLN A 14 2.76 -4.03 -9.65
C GLN A 14 2.20 -2.98 -8.70
N ARG A 15 2.71 -1.76 -8.78
CA ARG A 15 2.25 -0.66 -7.96
C ARG A 15 1.28 0.21 -8.73
N PHE A 16 0.26 0.67 -8.04
CA PHE A 16 -0.73 1.56 -8.61
C PHE A 16 -0.73 2.85 -7.82
N SER A 17 -0.73 3.98 -8.53
CA SER A 17 -0.89 5.28 -7.89
C SER A 17 -2.32 5.34 -7.36
N GLN A 18 -2.45 5.40 -6.04
CA GLN A 18 -3.76 5.30 -5.44
C GLN A 18 -3.79 6.16 -4.18
N GLU A 19 -4.63 7.17 -4.22
CA GLU A 19 -4.79 8.04 -3.07
C GLU A 19 -5.75 7.43 -2.08
N GLY A 20 -5.53 7.71 -0.82
CA GLY A 20 -6.39 7.20 0.23
C GLY A 20 -5.80 7.50 1.57
N ARG A 21 -6.49 7.03 2.60
CA ARG A 21 -6.04 7.21 3.97
C ARG A 21 -5.58 5.86 4.51
N VAL A 22 -4.54 5.92 5.34
CA VAL A 22 -4.02 4.75 6.01
C VAL A 22 -3.94 5.08 7.49
N PHE A 23 -4.60 4.28 8.32
CA PHE A 23 -4.38 4.37 9.74
C PHE A 23 -3.35 3.33 10.11
N PHE A 24 -2.45 3.68 10.99
CA PHE A 24 -1.45 2.72 11.45
C PHE A 24 -1.33 2.75 12.95
N VAL A 25 -0.91 1.62 13.50
CA VAL A 25 -0.65 1.47 14.91
C VAL A 25 0.78 0.95 15.05
N ARG A 26 1.58 1.64 15.85
CA ARG A 26 2.96 1.22 16.07
C ARG A 26 2.98 0.01 16.98
N ASP A 27 3.91 -0.89 16.68
CA ASP A 27 4.09 -2.07 17.50
C ASP A 27 5.05 -1.76 18.65
N ASP A 28 4.74 -0.72 19.39
CA ASP A 28 5.57 -0.30 20.53
C ASP A 28 4.76 -0.30 21.82
N GLY A 29 3.56 -0.86 21.77
CA GLY A 29 2.71 -0.95 22.95
C GLY A 29 1.85 0.28 23.19
N CYS A 30 2.00 1.30 22.39
CA CYS A 30 1.22 2.53 22.56
C CYS A 30 -0.24 2.35 22.18
N GLY A 31 -0.49 1.63 21.09
CA GLY A 31 -1.86 1.32 20.66
C GLY A 31 -2.63 2.48 20.05
N THR A 32 -2.01 3.64 19.89
CA THR A 32 -2.67 4.80 19.33
C THR A 32 -2.71 4.69 17.80
N ARG A 33 -3.87 4.97 17.23
CA ARG A 33 -4.01 5.02 15.76
C ARG A 33 -3.53 6.37 15.27
N GLU A 34 -2.75 6.34 14.19
CA GLU A 34 -2.24 7.55 13.56
C GLU A 34 -2.58 7.53 12.09
N LEU A 35 -2.70 8.70 11.48
CA LEU A 35 -3.13 8.84 10.11
C LEU A 35 -1.95 9.13 9.18
N ALA A 36 -1.92 8.44 8.05
CA ALA A 36 -1.03 8.74 6.96
C ALA A 36 -1.82 8.76 5.67
N TYR A 37 -1.23 9.25 4.60
CA TYR A 37 -1.89 9.34 3.32
C TYR A 37 -1.20 8.41 2.33
N LEU A 38 -2.01 7.63 1.63
CA LEU A 38 -1.53 6.64 0.67
C LEU A 38 -1.16 7.33 -0.64
N GLU A 39 0.01 7.00 -1.19
CA GLU A 39 0.42 7.48 -2.51
C GLU A 39 0.34 6.37 -3.54
N ASP A 40 0.77 5.17 -3.20
CA ASP A 40 0.64 4.04 -4.11
C ASP A 40 0.49 2.75 -3.31
N LEU A 41 0.02 1.72 -3.99
CA LEU A 41 -0.35 0.47 -3.36
C LEU A 41 -0.06 -0.69 -4.29
N SER A 42 0.41 -1.80 -3.72
CA SER A 42 0.60 -3.05 -4.43
C SER A 42 0.23 -4.20 -3.51
N MET A 43 0.34 -5.42 -4.01
CA MET A 43 0.09 -6.60 -3.20
C MET A 43 1.13 -6.81 -2.09
N THR A 44 2.28 -6.19 -2.21
CA THR A 44 3.39 -6.44 -1.27
C THR A 44 3.77 -5.23 -0.43
N GLY A 45 3.17 -4.08 -0.68
CA GLY A 45 3.52 -2.91 0.09
C GLY A 45 2.83 -1.65 -0.39
N CYS A 46 3.16 -0.54 0.23
CA CYS A 46 2.59 0.74 -0.15
C CYS A 46 3.58 1.86 0.15
N ARG A 47 3.29 3.01 -0.42
CA ARG A 47 4.04 4.22 -0.12
C ARG A 47 3.07 5.22 0.48
N VAL A 48 3.48 5.83 1.59
CA VAL A 48 2.63 6.75 2.34
C VAL A 48 3.38 8.03 2.67
N ILE A 49 2.60 9.06 2.96
CA ILE A 49 3.11 10.30 3.52
C ILE A 49 2.59 10.37 4.94
N SER A 50 3.50 10.53 5.88
CA SER A 50 3.15 10.57 7.30
C SER A 50 3.80 11.76 7.97
N SER A 51 3.04 12.47 8.80
CA SER A 51 3.60 13.54 9.60
C SER A 51 4.23 13.01 10.87
N SER A 52 3.95 11.77 11.24
CA SER A 52 4.55 11.15 12.41
C SER A 52 5.94 10.66 12.08
N PRO A 53 6.89 10.81 13.00
CA PRO A 53 8.26 10.34 12.75
C PRO A 53 8.32 8.81 12.82
N LEU A 54 8.54 8.20 11.69
CA LEU A 54 8.70 6.75 11.59
C LEU A 54 10.09 6.47 11.06
N ARG A 55 10.70 5.40 11.57
CA ARG A 55 12.06 5.04 11.19
C ARG A 55 12.08 3.73 10.44
N VAL A 56 13.05 3.59 9.56
CA VAL A 56 13.27 2.33 8.85
C VAL A 56 13.46 1.22 9.87
N GLY A 57 12.78 0.12 9.66
CA GLY A 57 12.79 -1.02 10.53
C GLY A 57 11.60 -1.10 11.48
N MET A 58 10.87 -0.01 11.66
CA MET A 58 9.70 -0.04 12.53
C MET A 58 8.62 -0.92 11.96
N GLU A 59 7.91 -1.61 12.85
CA GLU A 59 6.81 -2.49 12.48
C GLU A 59 5.49 -1.87 12.88
N LEU A 60 4.51 -1.98 12.00
CA LEU A 60 3.22 -1.31 12.13
C LEU A 60 2.09 -2.25 11.73
N GLY A 61 0.92 -2.05 12.34
CA GLY A 61 -0.32 -2.59 11.80
C GLY A 61 -0.98 -1.51 10.98
N LEU A 62 -1.58 -1.88 9.85
CA LEU A 62 -2.19 -0.91 8.94
C LEU A 62 -3.66 -1.18 8.71
N SER A 63 -4.43 -0.12 8.50
CA SER A 63 -5.78 -0.19 7.98
C SER A 63 -5.86 0.72 6.77
N LEU A 64 -6.05 0.13 5.60
CA LEU A 64 -6.14 0.87 4.36
C LEU A 64 -7.58 1.28 4.14
N VAL A 65 -7.83 2.58 4.14
CA VAL A 65 -9.17 3.14 4.04
C VAL A 65 -9.34 3.73 2.66
N GLY A 66 -10.39 3.31 1.97
CA GLY A 66 -10.68 3.88 0.67
C GLY A 66 -12.16 4.16 0.53
N SER A 67 -12.50 5.16 -0.27
CA SER A 67 -13.89 5.54 -0.44
C SER A 67 -14.72 4.48 -1.16
N TRP A 68 -14.05 3.57 -1.81
CA TRP A 68 -14.71 2.49 -2.56
C TRP A 68 -14.82 1.21 -1.73
N ASN A 69 -14.21 1.16 -0.57
CA ASN A 69 -14.26 -0.01 0.29
C ASN A 69 -15.29 0.19 1.37
N GLU A 70 -16.13 -0.81 1.58
CA GLU A 70 -17.10 -0.76 2.64
C GLU A 70 -16.43 -0.92 4.00
N ARG A 71 -15.30 -1.58 4.03
CA ARG A 71 -14.52 -1.67 5.26
C ARG A 71 -13.05 -1.70 4.91
N ASP A 72 -12.24 -1.32 5.89
CA ASP A 72 -10.80 -1.22 5.72
C ASP A 72 -10.19 -2.57 5.36
N ILE A 73 -9.10 -2.50 4.60
CA ILE A 73 -8.27 -3.67 4.36
C ILE A 73 -7.17 -3.64 5.42
N VAL A 74 -7.07 -4.69 6.20
CA VAL A 74 -6.15 -4.74 7.33
C VAL A 74 -4.88 -5.49 6.95
N VAL A 75 -3.75 -4.86 7.24
CA VAL A 75 -2.43 -5.49 7.14
C VAL A 75 -1.93 -5.64 8.57
N GLU A 76 -1.83 -6.88 9.02
CA GLU A 76 -1.46 -7.14 10.40
C GLU A 76 -0.06 -6.69 10.74
N LEU A 77 0.86 -6.85 9.80
CA LEU A 77 2.25 -6.49 10.04
C LEU A 77 2.86 -5.90 8.78
N ALA A 78 3.32 -4.69 8.90
CA ALA A 78 4.08 -4.02 7.85
C ALA A 78 5.36 -3.47 8.46
N LYS A 79 6.36 -3.28 7.61
CA LYS A 79 7.65 -2.79 8.08
C LYS A 79 8.10 -1.62 7.22
N VAL A 80 8.60 -0.58 7.87
CA VAL A 80 9.14 0.57 7.16
C VAL A 80 10.46 0.18 6.52
N ARG A 81 10.52 0.23 5.20
CA ARG A 81 11.72 -0.14 4.45
C ARG A 81 12.54 1.05 4.02
N ARG A 82 11.87 2.14 3.68
CA ARG A 82 12.52 3.33 3.20
C ARG A 82 11.85 4.54 3.79
N GLY A 83 12.61 5.62 3.91
CA GLY A 83 12.06 6.88 4.37
C GLY A 83 12.90 8.02 3.83
N VAL A 84 12.22 9.00 3.22
CA VAL A 84 12.85 10.25 2.78
C VAL A 84 11.90 11.36 3.21
N GLY A 85 12.32 12.13 4.21
CA GLY A 85 11.44 13.13 4.78
C GLY A 85 10.22 12.46 5.39
N ASN A 86 9.03 12.88 4.95
CA ASN A 86 7.78 12.31 5.45
C ASN A 86 7.22 11.22 4.52
N ARG A 87 7.96 10.85 3.49
CA ARG A 87 7.55 9.78 2.56
C ARG A 87 8.18 8.48 2.98
N LEU A 88 7.35 7.45 3.10
CA LEU A 88 7.77 6.16 3.63
C LEU A 88 7.32 5.04 2.72
N GLY A 89 8.22 4.09 2.50
CA GLY A 89 7.89 2.85 1.79
C GLY A 89 7.71 1.75 2.81
N LEU A 90 6.59 1.06 2.74
CA LEU A 90 6.23 0.00 3.67
C LEU A 90 6.11 -1.32 2.93
N ASP A 91 6.67 -2.38 3.53
CA ASP A 91 6.47 -3.74 3.03
C ASP A 91 5.43 -4.43 3.90
N PHE A 92 4.54 -5.18 3.26
CA PHE A 92 3.57 -5.99 3.99
C PHE A 92 4.21 -7.33 4.32
N LEU A 93 4.32 -7.65 5.59
CA LEU A 93 4.94 -8.88 6.04
C LEU A 93 3.91 -9.91 6.50
N GLY A 94 2.77 -9.47 6.99
CA GLY A 94 1.72 -10.36 7.45
C GLY A 94 0.37 -9.84 7.04
N VAL A 95 -0.31 -10.58 6.17
CA VAL A 95 -1.65 -10.24 5.72
C VAL A 95 -2.50 -11.50 5.82
N ASP A 96 -3.60 -11.39 6.54
CA ASP A 96 -4.55 -12.49 6.65
C ASP A 96 -5.04 -12.86 5.24
N PRO A 97 -5.21 -14.16 4.94
CA PRO A 97 -5.63 -14.58 3.60
C PRO A 97 -6.89 -13.89 3.09
N LEU A 98 -7.86 -13.64 3.95
CA LEU A 98 -9.08 -12.96 3.52
C LEU A 98 -8.80 -11.50 3.17
N GLU A 99 -7.96 -10.84 3.95
CA GLU A 99 -7.58 -9.46 3.67
C GLU A 99 -6.74 -9.39 2.40
N ARG A 100 -5.89 -10.37 2.19
CA ARG A 100 -5.08 -10.45 0.98
C ARG A 100 -5.98 -10.57 -0.25
N GLU A 101 -7.02 -11.38 -0.17
CA GLU A 101 -7.96 -11.54 -1.25
C GLU A 101 -8.70 -10.23 -1.52
N ARG A 102 -9.10 -9.54 -0.47
CA ARG A 102 -9.75 -8.24 -0.61
C ARG A 102 -8.83 -7.22 -1.26
N LEU A 103 -7.57 -7.21 -0.87
CA LEU A 103 -6.58 -6.33 -1.48
C LEU A 103 -6.43 -6.66 -2.97
N GLN A 104 -6.36 -7.92 -3.30
CA GLN A 104 -6.23 -8.34 -4.69
C GLN A 104 -7.43 -7.90 -5.52
N GLN A 105 -8.64 -8.07 -5.00
CA GLN A 105 -9.84 -7.64 -5.70
C GLN A 105 -9.86 -6.13 -5.89
N PHE A 106 -9.45 -5.39 -4.88
CA PHE A 106 -9.39 -3.95 -4.99
C PHE A 106 -8.40 -3.51 -6.07
N LEU A 107 -7.22 -4.11 -6.10
CA LEU A 107 -6.21 -3.73 -7.09
C LEU A 107 -6.66 -4.09 -8.51
N LYS A 108 -7.40 -5.17 -8.68
CA LYS A 108 -7.99 -5.50 -9.98
C LYS A 108 -8.98 -4.43 -10.42
N THR A 109 -9.75 -3.91 -9.49
CA THR A 109 -10.71 -2.85 -9.78
C THR A 109 -9.98 -1.58 -10.23
N VAL A 110 -8.88 -1.24 -9.55
CA VAL A 110 -8.08 -0.08 -9.91
C VAL A 110 -7.49 -0.26 -11.30
N GLU A 111 -6.97 -1.44 -11.59
CA GLU A 111 -6.37 -1.72 -12.89
C GLU A 111 -7.40 -1.60 -14.01
N ALA A 112 -8.59 -2.14 -13.80
CA ALA A 112 -9.67 -2.05 -14.79
C ALA A 112 -10.08 -0.61 -15.04
N ALA A 113 -10.16 0.19 -13.99
CA ALA A 113 -10.51 1.60 -14.12
C ALA A 113 -9.46 2.36 -14.92
N LEU A 114 -8.18 2.05 -14.71
CA LEU A 114 -7.10 2.67 -15.45
C LEU A 114 -7.14 2.28 -16.92
N GLU A 115 -7.42 1.02 -17.22
CA GLU A 115 -7.54 0.57 -18.61
C GLU A 115 -8.68 1.26 -19.31
N ASP A 116 -9.81 1.41 -18.62
CA ASP A 116 -10.95 2.11 -19.21
C ASP A 116 -10.63 3.58 -19.48
N ALA A 117 -9.92 4.22 -18.57
CA ALA A 117 -9.53 5.60 -18.75
C ALA A 117 -8.59 5.75 -19.95
N VAL A 118 -7.65 4.83 -20.11
CA VAL A 118 -6.73 4.86 -21.24
C VAL A 118 -7.48 4.66 -22.54
N ARG A 119 -8.44 3.75 -22.58
CA ARG A 119 -9.25 3.53 -23.77
C ARG A 119 -10.06 4.77 -24.14
N ALA A 120 -10.63 5.41 -23.15
CA ALA A 120 -11.41 6.62 -23.38
C ALA A 120 -10.54 7.71 -24.00
N PHE A 121 -9.29 7.80 -23.55
CA PHE A 121 -8.37 8.78 -24.11
C PHE A 121 -7.95 8.43 -25.52
N ALA A 122 -7.79 7.15 -25.80
CA ALA A 122 -7.33 6.70 -27.10
C ALA A 122 -8.42 6.79 -28.19
N ALA A 123 -9.66 6.85 -27.79
CA ALA A 123 -10.80 6.83 -28.72
C ALA A 123 -10.95 8.12 -29.55
#